data_1253facd78903313315d02edd19ae809
#
_entry.id   1253facd78903313315d02edd19ae809
#
_cell.length_a   1.000
_cell.length_b   1.000
_cell.length_c   1.000
_cell.angle_alpha   90.00
_cell.angle_beta   90.00
_cell.angle_gamma   90.00
#
_symmetry.space_group_name_H-M   'P 1'
#
loop_
_entity.id
_entity.type
_entity.pdbx_description
1 polymer ?
#
loop_
_entity_poly.entity_id
_entity_poly.type
_entity_poly.pdbx_seq_one_letter_code
_entity_poly.pdbx_strand_id
1 'polypeptide(L)'
;VEELDAPEPLTLRQLTGTLRRALNAVDTPETEREAAARLLHEFATAQDPVAGAAPEQWWGVNPLTTEEALFDAEEPVRVSPSKIETVHRSPLDWFVGEARATETTDLKRGLGTLVHDIAEHMPDADAVELIAELRRRWPSLGMPEGWTGAQELERAETMLRKFAQYAREMRTRHERELVAVEGGFQVLVRDSARDALLTGRVDRLEVDAHGRHVVVDLKTGRHKPTGADIPEHPQLAAYQVALQAGAGQAMQDSVQGEDLHGTDRPERIELPEGTVLTQPGGALLVQLGDATAKPGVQQQDPLDEDQQWARELITQAALLMAGTRFEARHTAEQENGSHGRSCAVPWVCPLCAQGRQVTEK
;
A
#
# COMPACT_ATOMS: atom_id res chain seq x y z
N VAL A 1 -28.28 -29.40 -23.58
CA VAL A 1 -27.30 -29.42 -22.48
C VAL A 1 -28.14 -29.44 -21.22
N GLU A 2 -28.32 -30.60 -20.60
CA GLU A 2 -28.97 -30.73 -19.29
C GLU A 2 -28.16 -29.90 -18.29
N GLU A 3 -28.81 -28.93 -17.66
CA GLU A 3 -28.29 -28.28 -16.45
C GLU A 3 -28.09 -29.37 -15.39
N LEU A 4 -26.83 -29.60 -15.03
CA LEU A 4 -26.51 -30.44 -13.89
C LEU A 4 -27.03 -29.70 -12.65
N ASP A 5 -28.07 -30.26 -12.03
CA ASP A 5 -28.54 -29.79 -10.72
C ASP A 5 -27.38 -29.69 -9.76
N ALA A 6 -27.29 -28.56 -9.06
CA ALA A 6 -26.27 -28.36 -8.03
C ALA A 6 -26.37 -29.52 -7.03
N PRO A 7 -25.24 -30.15 -6.66
CA PRO A 7 -25.27 -31.29 -5.74
C PRO A 7 -25.93 -30.87 -4.43
N GLU A 8 -26.85 -31.72 -3.94
CA GLU A 8 -27.49 -31.50 -2.64
C GLU A 8 -26.43 -31.31 -1.53
N PRO A 9 -26.66 -30.40 -0.58
CA PRO A 9 -25.73 -30.16 0.50
C PRO A 9 -25.55 -31.44 1.35
N LEU A 10 -24.32 -31.93 1.41
CA LEU A 10 -23.96 -33.13 2.14
C LEU A 10 -23.66 -32.90 3.64
N THR A 11 -23.55 -31.66 4.07
CA THR A 11 -23.25 -31.30 5.46
C THR A 11 -24.20 -30.23 5.99
N LEU A 12 -24.43 -30.21 7.31
CA LEU A 12 -25.23 -29.14 7.94
C LEU A 12 -24.68 -27.76 7.65
N ARG A 13 -23.36 -27.59 7.56
CA ARG A 13 -22.74 -26.32 7.22
C ARG A 13 -23.08 -25.86 5.80
N GLN A 14 -23.04 -26.79 4.84
CA GLN A 14 -23.43 -26.50 3.46
C GLN A 14 -24.91 -26.17 3.35
N LEU A 15 -25.76 -26.93 4.04
CA LEU A 15 -27.21 -26.70 4.08
C LEU A 15 -27.51 -25.32 4.72
N THR A 16 -26.89 -24.99 5.86
CA THR A 16 -27.01 -23.66 6.49
C THR A 16 -26.60 -22.55 5.53
N GLY A 17 -25.49 -22.71 4.80
CA GLY A 17 -25.05 -21.76 3.79
C GLY A 17 -26.04 -21.61 2.63
N THR A 18 -26.65 -22.70 2.17
CA THR A 18 -27.69 -22.67 1.12
C THR A 18 -28.95 -21.95 1.60
N LEU A 19 -29.44 -22.28 2.80
CA LEU A 19 -30.60 -21.62 3.40
C LEU A 19 -30.39 -20.11 3.60
N ARG A 20 -29.20 -19.72 4.05
CA ARG A 20 -28.83 -18.29 4.19
C ARG A 20 -28.84 -17.57 2.84
N ARG A 21 -28.31 -18.21 1.78
CA ARG A 21 -28.38 -17.64 0.43
C ARG A 21 -29.83 -17.49 -0.04
N ALA A 22 -30.65 -18.55 0.10
CA ALA A 22 -32.05 -18.49 -0.25
C ALA A 22 -32.84 -17.41 0.50
N LEU A 23 -32.51 -17.18 1.78
CA LEU A 23 -33.13 -16.14 2.58
C LEU A 23 -32.80 -14.72 2.10
N ASN A 24 -31.55 -14.49 1.67
CA ASN A 24 -31.03 -13.17 1.32
C ASN A 24 -31.09 -12.85 -0.17
N ALA A 25 -31.20 -13.85 -1.06
CA ALA A 25 -31.24 -13.62 -2.50
C ALA A 25 -32.52 -12.86 -2.93
N VAL A 26 -32.34 -11.84 -3.77
CA VAL A 26 -33.42 -10.96 -4.22
C VAL A 26 -34.47 -11.74 -5.06
N ASP A 27 -33.99 -12.72 -5.83
CA ASP A 27 -34.82 -13.49 -6.77
C ASP A 27 -35.45 -14.74 -6.15
N THR A 28 -35.21 -15.04 -4.87
CA THR A 28 -35.80 -16.20 -4.19
C THR A 28 -37.30 -16.00 -4.00
N PRO A 29 -38.13 -16.97 -4.43
CA PRO A 29 -39.58 -16.94 -4.18
C PRO A 29 -39.89 -16.80 -2.68
N GLU A 30 -40.94 -16.05 -2.32
CA GLU A 30 -41.32 -15.80 -0.93
C GLU A 30 -41.54 -17.09 -0.14
N THR A 31 -42.17 -18.09 -0.76
CA THR A 31 -42.42 -19.42 -0.13
C THR A 31 -41.12 -20.16 0.21
N GLU A 32 -40.09 -20.04 -0.62
CA GLU A 32 -38.79 -20.65 -0.40
C GLU A 32 -38.03 -19.87 0.67
N ARG A 33 -38.12 -18.54 0.65
CA ARG A 33 -37.54 -17.66 1.67
C ARG A 33 -38.10 -17.93 3.08
N GLU A 34 -39.45 -18.09 3.16
CA GLU A 34 -40.10 -18.47 4.41
C GLU A 34 -39.67 -19.86 4.91
N ALA A 35 -39.55 -20.84 4.00
CA ALA A 35 -39.08 -22.18 4.35
C ALA A 35 -37.62 -22.15 4.85
N ALA A 36 -36.76 -21.39 4.18
CA ALA A 36 -35.37 -21.21 4.61
C ALA A 36 -35.27 -20.55 5.97
N ALA A 37 -36.09 -19.51 6.23
CA ALA A 37 -36.14 -18.85 7.54
C ALA A 37 -36.56 -19.79 8.65
N ARG A 38 -37.58 -20.61 8.44
CA ARG A 38 -38.06 -21.59 9.44
C ARG A 38 -36.97 -22.62 9.78
N LEU A 39 -36.31 -23.20 8.76
CA LEU A 39 -35.25 -24.17 8.97
C LEU A 39 -34.05 -23.58 9.70
N LEU A 40 -33.64 -22.35 9.36
CA LEU A 40 -32.58 -21.67 10.05
C LEU A 40 -32.95 -21.39 11.51
N HIS A 41 -34.21 -21.03 11.78
CA HIS A 41 -34.69 -20.84 13.16
C HIS A 41 -34.66 -22.15 13.95
N GLU A 42 -35.10 -23.26 13.37
CA GLU A 42 -35.02 -24.59 14.01
C GLU A 42 -33.58 -24.98 14.30
N PHE A 43 -32.66 -24.74 13.37
CA PHE A 43 -31.24 -25.00 13.57
C PHE A 43 -30.60 -24.11 14.65
N ALA A 44 -31.02 -22.84 14.74
CA ALA A 44 -30.51 -21.90 15.73
C ALA A 44 -31.02 -22.20 17.16
N THR A 45 -32.24 -22.78 17.27
CA THR A 45 -32.90 -23.05 18.54
C THR A 45 -32.84 -24.53 18.97
N ALA A 46 -32.15 -25.38 18.20
CA ALA A 46 -31.93 -26.78 18.55
C ALA A 46 -31.14 -26.93 19.85
N GLN A 47 -31.28 -28.11 20.50
CA GLN A 47 -30.51 -28.44 21.71
C GLN A 47 -28.99 -28.27 21.49
N ASP A 48 -28.50 -28.64 20.32
CA ASP A 48 -27.14 -28.37 19.84
C ASP A 48 -27.25 -27.42 18.63
N PRO A 49 -27.15 -26.07 18.83
CA PRO A 49 -27.35 -25.11 17.77
C PRO A 49 -26.35 -25.28 16.62
N VAL A 50 -26.82 -25.19 15.39
CA VAL A 50 -25.96 -25.27 14.20
C VAL A 50 -25.25 -23.95 14.00
N ALA A 51 -23.93 -23.97 13.95
CA ALA A 51 -23.11 -22.79 13.74
C ALA A 51 -23.48 -22.06 12.44
N GLY A 52 -23.72 -20.75 12.53
CA GLY A 52 -24.10 -19.91 11.40
C GLY A 52 -25.61 -19.92 11.09
N ALA A 53 -26.46 -20.64 11.85
CA ALA A 53 -27.91 -20.61 11.67
C ALA A 53 -28.55 -19.34 12.24
N ALA A 54 -28.08 -18.88 13.39
CA ALA A 54 -28.59 -17.68 14.04
C ALA A 54 -28.12 -16.42 13.31
N PRO A 55 -29.01 -15.44 13.04
CA PRO A 55 -28.65 -14.18 12.35
C PRO A 55 -27.54 -13.40 13.04
N GLU A 56 -27.43 -13.46 14.36
CA GLU A 56 -26.40 -12.80 15.16
C GLU A 56 -24.98 -13.32 14.85
N GLN A 57 -24.89 -14.49 14.23
CA GLN A 57 -23.63 -15.09 13.78
C GLN A 57 -23.30 -14.74 12.33
N TRP A 58 -24.17 -13.98 11.65
CA TRP A 58 -23.97 -13.61 10.25
C TRP A 58 -23.21 -12.31 10.14
N TRP A 59 -22.16 -12.32 9.36
CA TRP A 59 -21.43 -11.11 9.02
C TRP A 59 -22.27 -10.28 8.03
N GLY A 60 -22.21 -8.98 8.15
CA GLY A 60 -22.87 -8.06 7.23
C GLY A 60 -24.36 -7.81 7.46
N VAL A 61 -25.02 -8.55 8.36
CA VAL A 61 -26.42 -8.31 8.76
C VAL A 61 -26.55 -7.61 10.11
N ASN A 62 -25.46 -7.55 10.88
CA ASN A 62 -25.43 -6.77 12.10
C ASN A 62 -25.50 -5.28 11.80
N PRO A 63 -26.16 -4.47 12.63
CA PRO A 63 -26.12 -3.02 12.49
C PRO A 63 -24.67 -2.53 12.51
N LEU A 64 -24.43 -1.40 11.85
CA LEU A 64 -23.13 -0.74 11.92
C LEU A 64 -22.79 -0.47 13.39
N THR A 65 -21.53 -0.72 13.77
CA THR A 65 -21.02 -0.44 15.11
C THR A 65 -20.92 1.06 15.38
N THR A 66 -20.75 1.85 14.34
CA THR A 66 -20.76 3.31 14.34
C THR A 66 -21.15 3.82 12.96
N GLU A 67 -21.79 4.98 12.94
CA GLU A 67 -22.05 5.77 11.71
C GLU A 67 -21.09 6.96 11.60
N GLU A 68 -20.20 7.12 12.58
CA GLU A 68 -19.20 8.18 12.57
C GLU A 68 -18.21 8.00 11.43
N ALA A 69 -17.88 9.08 10.74
CA ALA A 69 -16.83 9.08 9.72
C ALA A 69 -15.44 8.88 10.38
N LEU A 70 -14.50 8.28 9.65
CA LEU A 70 -13.12 8.11 10.14
C LEU A 70 -12.38 9.44 10.33
N PHE A 71 -12.82 10.48 9.64
CA PHE A 71 -12.23 11.80 9.67
C PHE A 71 -13.33 12.86 9.78
N ASP A 72 -13.12 13.86 10.60
CA ASP A 72 -14.00 15.01 10.69
C ASP A 72 -14.08 15.76 9.37
N ALA A 73 -15.25 16.36 9.07
CA ALA A 73 -15.49 16.98 7.76
C ALA A 73 -14.51 18.12 7.42
N GLU A 74 -14.03 18.83 8.43
CA GLU A 74 -13.16 20.00 8.30
C GLU A 74 -11.66 19.65 8.42
N GLU A 75 -11.31 18.46 8.92
CA GLU A 75 -9.92 18.07 9.07
C GLU A 75 -9.33 17.52 7.77
N PRO A 76 -8.13 17.97 7.37
CA PRO A 76 -7.45 17.42 6.21
C PRO A 76 -7.14 15.93 6.44
N VAL A 77 -7.42 15.11 5.43
CA VAL A 77 -7.14 13.67 5.49
C VAL A 77 -5.65 13.40 5.27
N ARG A 78 -5.03 12.66 6.18
CA ARG A 78 -3.63 12.25 6.02
C ARG A 78 -3.48 11.23 4.91
N VAL A 79 -2.70 11.59 3.90
CA VAL A 79 -2.38 10.75 2.75
C VAL A 79 -0.86 10.53 2.71
N SER A 80 -0.41 9.29 2.58
CA SER A 80 1.01 9.00 2.33
C SER A 80 1.21 8.54 0.88
N PRO A 81 2.35 8.87 0.23
CA PRO A 81 2.60 8.49 -1.16
C PRO A 81 2.41 7.01 -1.45
N SER A 82 2.87 6.13 -0.55
CA SER A 82 2.75 4.68 -0.69
C SER A 82 1.31 4.15 -0.56
N LYS A 83 0.39 4.90 0.03
CA LYS A 83 -1.01 4.49 0.23
C LYS A 83 -1.92 4.92 -0.93
N ILE A 84 -1.53 5.91 -1.72
CA ILE A 84 -2.33 6.44 -2.83
C ILE A 84 -2.69 5.31 -3.80
N GLU A 85 -1.70 4.56 -4.28
CA GLU A 85 -1.96 3.44 -5.19
C GLU A 85 -2.90 2.41 -4.57
N THR A 86 -2.72 2.09 -3.28
CA THR A 86 -3.54 1.09 -2.60
C THR A 86 -4.99 1.52 -2.50
N VAL A 87 -5.27 2.76 -2.09
CA VAL A 87 -6.65 3.23 -1.92
C VAL A 87 -7.36 3.40 -3.26
N HIS A 88 -6.66 3.84 -4.31
CA HIS A 88 -7.24 3.92 -5.66
C HIS A 88 -7.53 2.54 -6.25
N ARG A 89 -6.64 1.58 -6.03
CA ARG A 89 -6.84 0.20 -6.47
C ARG A 89 -7.99 -0.48 -5.75
N SER A 90 -8.04 -0.38 -4.43
CA SER A 90 -9.07 -0.98 -3.59
C SER A 90 -9.18 -0.23 -2.26
N PRO A 91 -10.21 0.63 -2.08
CA PRO A 91 -10.45 1.29 -0.80
C PRO A 91 -10.58 0.30 0.36
N LEU A 92 -11.17 -0.89 0.12
CA LEU A 92 -11.28 -1.94 1.14
C LEU A 92 -9.90 -2.47 1.57
N ASP A 93 -8.98 -2.74 0.64
CA ASP A 93 -7.63 -3.21 0.98
C ASP A 93 -6.90 -2.17 1.84
N TRP A 94 -7.05 -0.90 1.49
CA TRP A 94 -6.49 0.20 2.28
C TRP A 94 -7.08 0.22 3.70
N PHE A 95 -8.41 0.20 3.83
CA PHE A 95 -9.10 0.25 5.13
C PHE A 95 -8.70 -0.90 6.04
N VAL A 96 -8.73 -2.14 5.52
CA VAL A 96 -8.34 -3.33 6.29
C VAL A 96 -6.87 -3.27 6.71
N GLY A 97 -6.01 -2.73 5.84
CA GLY A 97 -4.60 -2.49 6.15
C GLY A 97 -4.39 -1.47 7.27
N GLU A 98 -5.12 -0.35 7.26
CA GLU A 98 -5.07 0.66 8.33
C GLU A 98 -5.62 0.13 9.65
N ALA A 99 -6.68 -0.67 9.62
CA ALA A 99 -7.23 -1.36 10.79
C ALA A 99 -6.29 -2.45 11.34
N ARG A 100 -5.12 -2.68 10.71
CA ARG A 100 -4.15 -3.74 11.05
C ARG A 100 -4.78 -5.13 11.10
N ALA A 101 -5.80 -5.35 10.29
CA ALA A 101 -6.52 -6.61 10.20
C ALA A 101 -5.93 -7.57 9.15
N THR A 102 -4.68 -7.36 8.75
CA THR A 102 -3.94 -8.23 7.83
C THR A 102 -2.91 -9.08 8.58
N GLU A 103 -2.76 -10.33 8.18
CA GLU A 103 -1.64 -11.16 8.64
C GLU A 103 -0.32 -10.61 8.08
N THR A 104 0.62 -10.27 8.94
CA THR A 104 1.93 -9.77 8.52
C THR A 104 2.96 -10.90 8.57
N THR A 105 3.63 -11.15 7.45
CA THR A 105 4.79 -12.04 7.43
C THR A 105 6.02 -11.18 7.80
N ASP A 106 6.36 -11.14 9.09
CA ASP A 106 7.35 -10.23 9.67
C ASP A 106 8.78 -10.37 9.09
N LEU A 107 9.20 -11.58 8.70
CA LEU A 107 10.57 -11.83 8.24
C LEU A 107 10.94 -11.10 6.92
N LYS A 108 10.03 -11.10 5.93
CA LYS A 108 10.30 -10.41 4.65
C LYS A 108 10.29 -8.89 4.79
N ARG A 109 9.44 -8.38 5.67
CA ARG A 109 9.39 -6.95 6.00
C ARG A 109 10.66 -6.55 6.74
N GLY A 110 11.12 -7.35 7.71
CA GLY A 110 12.35 -7.12 8.44
C GLY A 110 13.60 -7.02 7.55
N LEU A 111 13.70 -7.89 6.51
CA LEU A 111 14.81 -7.82 5.54
C LEU A 111 14.82 -6.52 4.75
N GLY A 112 13.65 -6.12 4.21
CA GLY A 112 13.51 -4.86 3.48
C GLY A 112 13.88 -3.67 4.34
N THR A 113 13.37 -3.62 5.57
CA THR A 113 13.67 -2.58 6.55
C THR A 113 15.16 -2.49 6.86
N LEU A 114 15.85 -3.64 7.05
CA LEU A 114 17.30 -3.64 7.31
C LEU A 114 18.09 -3.08 6.13
N VAL A 115 17.73 -3.41 4.88
CA VAL A 115 18.39 -2.88 3.69
C VAL A 115 18.21 -1.37 3.58
N HIS A 116 16.98 -0.85 3.81
CA HIS A 116 16.71 0.60 3.84
C HIS A 116 17.52 1.30 4.93
N ASP A 117 17.51 0.76 6.14
CA ASP A 117 18.22 1.34 7.28
C ASP A 117 19.76 1.38 7.09
N ILE A 118 20.35 0.36 6.44
CA ILE A 118 21.76 0.39 6.07
C ILE A 118 22.02 1.45 4.99
N ALA A 119 21.14 1.55 3.98
CA ALA A 119 21.26 2.55 2.93
C ALA A 119 21.12 3.99 3.46
N GLU A 120 20.27 4.19 4.47
CA GLU A 120 20.09 5.45 5.19
C GLU A 120 21.36 5.86 5.94
N HIS A 121 21.89 4.97 6.79
CA HIS A 121 23.03 5.26 7.64
C HIS A 121 24.37 5.31 6.91
N MET A 122 24.45 4.69 5.74
CA MET A 122 25.67 4.57 4.95
C MET A 122 25.42 4.91 3.47
N PRO A 123 24.88 6.11 3.16
CA PRO A 123 24.33 6.44 1.84
C PRO A 123 25.39 6.53 0.72
N ASP A 124 26.66 6.72 1.06
CA ASP A 124 27.78 6.85 0.12
C ASP A 124 28.83 5.74 0.27
N ALA A 125 28.58 4.76 1.13
CA ALA A 125 29.50 3.64 1.36
C ALA A 125 29.64 2.73 0.14
N ASP A 126 30.76 2.06 0.05
CA ASP A 126 30.96 1.06 -0.98
C ASP A 126 30.28 -0.29 -0.63
N ALA A 127 30.21 -1.17 -1.62
CA ALA A 127 29.54 -2.46 -1.44
C ALA A 127 30.19 -3.34 -0.36
N VAL A 128 31.48 -3.19 -0.09
CA VAL A 128 32.20 -4.00 0.92
C VAL A 128 31.78 -3.56 2.30
N GLU A 129 31.72 -2.25 2.53
CA GLU A 129 31.30 -1.65 3.80
C GLU A 129 29.83 -1.97 4.11
N LEU A 130 28.94 -1.79 3.14
CA LEU A 130 27.51 -2.09 3.28
C LEU A 130 27.26 -3.58 3.61
N ILE A 131 27.98 -4.49 2.95
CA ILE A 131 27.86 -5.93 3.20
C ILE A 131 28.42 -6.30 4.57
N ALA A 132 29.52 -5.67 5.00
CA ALA A 132 30.06 -5.89 6.32
C ALA A 132 29.06 -5.48 7.42
N GLU A 133 28.37 -4.35 7.25
CA GLU A 133 27.33 -3.88 8.16
C GLU A 133 26.10 -4.81 8.13
N LEU A 134 25.67 -5.27 6.96
CA LEU A 134 24.59 -6.26 6.84
C LEU A 134 24.91 -7.53 7.64
N ARG A 135 26.11 -8.09 7.46
CA ARG A 135 26.54 -9.32 8.16
C ARG A 135 26.64 -9.13 9.66
N ARG A 136 27.04 -7.96 10.11
CA ARG A 136 27.09 -7.60 11.53
C ARG A 136 25.69 -7.59 12.15
N ARG A 137 24.70 -7.07 11.43
CA ARG A 137 23.29 -6.94 11.89
C ARG A 137 22.41 -8.14 11.60
N TRP A 138 22.84 -9.04 10.71
CA TRP A 138 22.07 -10.20 10.26
C TRP A 138 21.50 -11.08 11.38
N PRO A 139 22.27 -11.40 12.47
CA PRO A 139 21.76 -12.24 13.56
C PRO A 139 20.52 -11.65 14.25
N SER A 140 20.34 -10.33 14.25
CA SER A 140 19.19 -9.67 14.89
C SER A 140 17.86 -9.90 14.19
N LEU A 141 17.87 -10.33 12.92
CA LEU A 141 16.66 -10.64 12.16
C LEU A 141 16.03 -12.00 12.53
N GLY A 142 16.72 -12.86 13.27
CA GLY A 142 16.22 -14.19 13.61
C GLY A 142 15.88 -15.06 12.38
N MET A 143 16.62 -14.88 11.29
CA MET A 143 16.41 -15.67 10.07
C MET A 143 16.65 -17.16 10.33
N PRO A 144 15.90 -18.06 9.66
CA PRO A 144 16.11 -19.50 9.78
C PRO A 144 17.55 -19.91 9.46
N GLU A 145 18.08 -20.83 10.24
CA GLU A 145 19.37 -21.45 9.93
C GLU A 145 19.27 -22.33 8.67
N GLY A 146 20.39 -22.50 7.99
CA GLY A 146 20.49 -23.35 6.81
C GLY A 146 20.36 -22.60 5.48
N TRP A 147 20.00 -23.33 4.41
CA TRP A 147 20.08 -22.81 3.05
C TRP A 147 19.11 -21.65 2.78
N THR A 148 17.94 -21.66 3.43
CA THR A 148 16.94 -20.59 3.26
C THR A 148 17.46 -19.27 3.79
N GLY A 149 18.04 -19.24 4.99
CA GLY A 149 18.65 -18.03 5.56
C GLY A 149 19.87 -17.56 4.74
N ALA A 150 20.69 -18.52 4.25
CA ALA A 150 21.83 -18.21 3.38
C ALA A 150 21.38 -17.57 2.05
N GLN A 151 20.28 -18.04 1.45
CA GLN A 151 19.72 -17.49 0.23
C GLN A 151 19.19 -16.06 0.43
N GLU A 152 18.49 -15.80 1.54
CA GLU A 152 18.00 -14.45 1.85
C GLU A 152 19.16 -13.49 2.19
N LEU A 153 20.23 -13.97 2.81
CA LEU A 153 21.46 -13.19 3.04
C LEU A 153 22.10 -12.79 1.70
N GLU A 154 22.30 -13.74 0.79
CA GLU A 154 22.85 -13.49 -0.54
C GLU A 154 21.98 -12.48 -1.32
N ARG A 155 20.67 -12.60 -1.19
CA ARG A 155 19.72 -11.65 -1.78
C ARG A 155 19.92 -10.24 -1.21
N ALA A 156 20.02 -10.10 0.11
CA ALA A 156 20.25 -8.81 0.77
C ALA A 156 21.61 -8.21 0.37
N GLU A 157 22.68 -9.02 0.31
CA GLU A 157 23.97 -8.58 -0.21
C GLU A 157 23.90 -8.08 -1.65
N THR A 158 23.10 -8.75 -2.49
CA THR A 158 22.89 -8.33 -3.88
C THR A 158 22.18 -6.99 -3.96
N MET A 159 21.16 -6.76 -3.10
CA MET A 159 20.48 -5.47 -3.02
C MET A 159 21.45 -4.34 -2.64
N LEU A 160 22.31 -4.56 -1.67
CA LEU A 160 23.29 -3.55 -1.23
C LEU A 160 24.38 -3.30 -2.28
N ARG A 161 24.82 -4.33 -3.04
CA ARG A 161 25.71 -4.12 -4.21
C ARG A 161 25.07 -3.24 -5.27
N LYS A 162 23.76 -3.46 -5.55
CA LYS A 162 23.01 -2.63 -6.49
C LYS A 162 22.86 -1.20 -5.98
N PHE A 163 22.59 -1.02 -4.70
CA PHE A 163 22.51 0.30 -4.08
C PHE A 163 23.84 1.06 -4.21
N ALA A 164 24.96 0.44 -3.83
CA ALA A 164 26.29 1.06 -3.99
C ALA A 164 26.60 1.41 -5.45
N GLN A 165 26.21 0.55 -6.38
CA GLN A 165 26.35 0.82 -7.81
C GLN A 165 25.53 2.03 -8.22
N TYR A 166 24.26 2.10 -7.82
CA TYR A 166 23.37 3.22 -8.09
C TYR A 166 23.95 4.53 -7.56
N ALA A 167 24.30 4.61 -6.25
CA ALA A 167 24.81 5.81 -5.61
C ALA A 167 26.08 6.32 -6.32
N ARG A 168 26.99 5.41 -6.66
CA ARG A 168 28.20 5.75 -7.40
C ARG A 168 27.90 6.28 -8.81
N GLU A 169 26.99 5.63 -9.58
CA GLU A 169 26.66 6.04 -10.94
C GLU A 169 25.98 7.41 -10.97
N MET A 170 25.08 7.69 -10.02
CA MET A 170 24.42 8.99 -9.92
C MET A 170 25.41 10.11 -9.69
N ARG A 171 26.35 9.94 -8.75
CA ARG A 171 27.40 10.91 -8.45
C ARG A 171 28.39 11.12 -9.60
N THR A 172 28.85 10.03 -10.23
CA THR A 172 29.95 10.10 -11.20
C THR A 172 29.53 10.33 -12.65
N ARG A 173 28.31 9.93 -13.03
CA ARG A 173 27.82 10.01 -14.42
C ARG A 173 26.70 11.00 -14.62
N HIS A 174 25.88 11.20 -13.59
CA HIS A 174 24.69 12.04 -13.66
C HIS A 174 24.84 13.34 -12.87
N GLU A 175 26.02 13.58 -12.29
CA GLU A 175 26.34 14.80 -11.52
C GLU A 175 25.26 15.14 -10.49
N ARG A 176 24.70 14.08 -9.84
CA ARG A 176 23.73 14.24 -8.79
C ARG A 176 24.39 14.21 -7.43
N GLU A 177 24.04 15.15 -6.59
CA GLU A 177 24.52 15.26 -5.22
C GLU A 177 23.43 14.80 -4.25
N LEU A 178 23.80 13.99 -3.26
CA LEU A 178 22.93 13.62 -2.16
C LEU A 178 22.77 14.81 -1.23
N VAL A 179 21.53 15.15 -0.88
CA VAL A 179 21.22 16.28 0.02
C VAL A 179 20.45 15.86 1.27
N ALA A 180 19.69 14.76 1.22
CA ALA A 180 19.02 14.19 2.38
C ALA A 180 18.75 12.69 2.22
N VAL A 181 18.69 11.97 3.35
CA VAL A 181 18.17 10.61 3.48
C VAL A 181 17.05 10.62 4.51
N GLU A 182 16.02 9.81 4.32
CA GLU A 182 14.82 9.74 5.19
C GLU A 182 14.19 11.12 5.47
N GLY A 183 14.30 12.03 4.49
CA GLY A 183 13.81 13.41 4.62
C GLY A 183 12.28 13.44 4.77
N GLY A 184 11.81 13.95 5.92
CA GLY A 184 10.40 14.06 6.22
C GLY A 184 9.75 15.29 5.60
N PHE A 185 8.45 15.19 5.26
CA PHE A 185 7.68 16.33 4.77
C PHE A 185 6.20 16.26 5.15
N GLN A 186 5.56 17.43 5.21
CA GLN A 186 4.11 17.60 5.33
C GLN A 186 3.65 18.72 4.41
N VAL A 187 2.77 18.40 3.47
CA VAL A 187 2.20 19.36 2.52
C VAL A 187 0.68 19.29 2.56
N LEU A 188 0.04 20.45 2.83
CA LEU A 188 -1.40 20.57 2.76
C LEU A 188 -1.78 20.90 1.32
N VAL A 189 -2.38 19.93 0.64
CA VAL A 189 -2.92 20.09 -0.72
C VAL A 189 -4.38 20.47 -0.57
N ARG A 190 -4.71 21.72 -0.97
CA ARG A 190 -6.07 22.26 -0.92
C ARG A 190 -6.90 21.78 -2.09
N ASP A 191 -8.14 21.44 -1.82
CA ASP A 191 -9.13 21.05 -2.82
C ASP A 191 -10.55 21.35 -2.33
N SER A 192 -11.41 21.77 -3.23
CA SER A 192 -12.81 22.12 -2.92
C SER A 192 -13.63 20.94 -2.39
N ALA A 193 -13.30 19.71 -2.76
CA ALA A 193 -14.00 18.51 -2.30
C ALA A 193 -13.47 18.01 -0.97
N ARG A 194 -12.13 17.90 -0.81
CA ARG A 194 -11.50 17.43 0.43
C ARG A 194 -10.02 17.80 0.47
N ASP A 195 -9.61 18.53 1.49
CA ASP A 195 -8.22 18.82 1.77
C ASP A 195 -7.44 17.55 2.10
N ALA A 196 -6.25 17.40 1.51
CA ALA A 196 -5.33 16.31 1.78
C ALA A 196 -4.07 16.81 2.49
N LEU A 197 -3.70 16.19 3.61
CA LEU A 197 -2.40 16.40 4.25
C LEU A 197 -1.45 15.31 3.76
N LEU A 198 -0.73 15.59 2.68
CA LEU A 198 0.28 14.70 2.13
C LEU A 198 1.48 14.65 3.07
N THR A 199 1.73 13.48 3.65
CA THR A 199 2.83 13.28 4.62
C THR A 199 3.66 12.08 4.22
N GLY A 200 4.98 12.17 4.41
CA GLY A 200 5.85 11.05 4.07
C GLY A 200 7.30 11.30 4.44
N ARG A 201 8.10 10.29 4.14
CA ARG A 201 9.55 10.37 4.10
C ARG A 201 10.03 9.90 2.74
N VAL A 202 11.12 10.47 2.27
CA VAL A 202 11.78 10.05 1.04
C VAL A 202 13.04 9.26 1.41
N ASP A 203 13.24 8.09 0.83
CA ASP A 203 14.43 7.28 1.13
C ASP A 203 15.72 8.06 0.85
N ARG A 204 15.71 8.83 -0.26
CA ARG A 204 16.86 9.61 -0.67
C ARG A 204 16.43 10.84 -1.48
N LEU A 205 16.95 12.01 -1.15
CA LEU A 205 16.78 13.25 -1.92
C LEU A 205 18.12 13.63 -2.55
N GLU A 206 18.11 13.84 -3.85
CA GLU A 206 19.25 14.26 -4.65
C GLU A 206 18.98 15.62 -5.30
N VAL A 207 20.04 16.30 -5.69
CA VAL A 207 19.98 17.52 -6.51
C VAL A 207 20.69 17.25 -7.82
N ASP A 208 20.06 17.62 -8.93
CA ASP A 208 20.65 17.50 -10.27
C ASP A 208 21.61 18.68 -10.59
N ALA A 209 22.28 18.60 -11.72
CA ALA A 209 23.21 19.64 -12.19
C ALA A 209 22.55 21.03 -12.42
N HIS A 210 21.22 21.11 -12.42
CA HIS A 210 20.44 22.33 -12.53
C HIS A 210 19.94 22.87 -11.18
N GLY A 211 20.30 22.22 -10.07
CA GLY A 211 19.87 22.57 -8.74
C GLY A 211 18.45 22.13 -8.40
N ARG A 212 17.83 21.22 -9.18
CA ARG A 212 16.48 20.75 -8.94
C ARG A 212 16.51 19.49 -8.07
N HIS A 213 15.60 19.42 -7.10
CA HIS A 213 15.44 18.24 -6.26
C HIS A 213 14.85 17.05 -7.03
N VAL A 214 15.44 15.89 -6.80
CA VAL A 214 15.02 14.59 -7.36
C VAL A 214 14.77 13.63 -6.20
N VAL A 215 13.55 13.10 -6.08
CA VAL A 215 13.26 12.06 -5.09
C VAL A 215 13.65 10.70 -5.63
N VAL A 216 14.26 9.90 -4.78
CA VAL A 216 14.63 8.52 -5.07
C VAL A 216 13.97 7.61 -4.05
N ASP A 217 13.18 6.67 -4.54
CA ASP A 217 12.48 5.67 -3.75
C ASP A 217 13.10 4.28 -4.03
N LEU A 218 13.61 3.65 -2.98
CA LEU A 218 14.29 2.35 -3.06
C LEU A 218 13.27 1.22 -2.92
N LYS A 219 13.30 0.23 -3.80
CA LYS A 219 12.37 -0.91 -3.78
C LYS A 219 13.10 -2.22 -3.56
N THR A 220 12.86 -2.86 -2.42
CA THR A 220 13.42 -4.17 -2.04
C THR A 220 12.51 -5.34 -2.45
N GLY A 221 11.30 -5.06 -2.95
CA GLY A 221 10.36 -6.05 -3.49
C GLY A 221 10.92 -6.71 -4.76
N ARG A 222 10.36 -7.87 -5.16
CA ARG A 222 10.78 -8.60 -6.36
C ARG A 222 10.13 -8.07 -7.64
N HIS A 223 8.98 -7.42 -7.51
CA HIS A 223 8.21 -6.91 -8.65
C HIS A 223 8.47 -5.42 -8.85
N LYS A 224 8.56 -5.02 -10.09
CA LYS A 224 8.68 -3.62 -10.48
C LYS A 224 7.50 -3.22 -11.37
N PRO A 225 7.08 -1.96 -11.36
CA PRO A 225 6.12 -1.44 -12.32
C PRO A 225 6.60 -1.63 -13.77
N THR A 226 5.68 -1.71 -14.72
CA THR A 226 6.04 -1.70 -16.13
C THR A 226 6.52 -0.30 -16.54
N GLY A 227 7.29 -0.20 -17.62
CA GLY A 227 7.73 1.11 -18.12
C GLY A 227 6.56 2.02 -18.53
N ALA A 228 5.41 1.45 -18.90
CA ALA A 228 4.21 2.18 -19.25
C ALA A 228 3.51 2.81 -18.02
N ASP A 229 3.70 2.26 -16.82
CA ASP A 229 3.07 2.75 -15.59
C ASP A 229 3.85 3.91 -14.96
N ILE A 230 5.11 4.12 -15.33
CA ILE A 230 5.99 5.09 -14.70
C ILE A 230 5.57 6.53 -14.93
N PRO A 231 5.14 6.97 -16.13
CA PRO A 231 4.72 8.36 -16.35
C PRO A 231 3.62 8.83 -15.41
N GLU A 232 2.72 7.95 -15.02
CA GLU A 232 1.59 8.23 -14.11
C GLU A 232 1.71 7.49 -12.78
N HIS A 233 2.93 7.13 -12.35
CA HIS A 233 3.14 6.36 -11.12
C HIS A 233 2.71 7.18 -9.89
N PRO A 234 1.70 6.71 -9.11
CA PRO A 234 1.05 7.52 -8.06
C PRO A 234 2.00 7.99 -6.96
N GLN A 235 2.87 7.10 -6.50
CA GLN A 235 3.81 7.40 -5.41
C GLN A 235 4.84 8.44 -5.85
N LEU A 236 5.40 8.31 -7.06
CA LEU A 236 6.38 9.26 -7.60
C LEU A 236 5.75 10.62 -7.85
N ALA A 237 4.54 10.64 -8.40
CA ALA A 237 3.77 11.87 -8.61
C ALA A 237 3.53 12.61 -7.30
N ALA A 238 3.14 11.91 -6.23
CA ALA A 238 2.94 12.52 -4.92
C ALA A 238 4.21 13.14 -4.34
N TYR A 239 5.36 12.49 -4.51
CA TYR A 239 6.64 13.09 -4.12
C TYR A 239 6.94 14.36 -4.93
N GLN A 240 6.67 14.35 -6.23
CA GLN A 240 6.88 15.54 -7.06
C GLN A 240 5.94 16.70 -6.69
N VAL A 241 4.68 16.41 -6.33
CA VAL A 241 3.76 17.43 -5.78
C VAL A 241 4.31 18.02 -4.49
N ALA A 242 4.91 17.21 -3.62
CA ALA A 242 5.57 17.73 -2.42
C ALA A 242 6.77 18.64 -2.78
N LEU A 243 7.57 18.27 -3.78
CA LEU A 243 8.65 19.12 -4.28
C LEU A 243 8.14 20.42 -4.89
N GLN A 244 7.04 20.39 -5.67
CA GLN A 244 6.39 21.59 -6.22
C GLN A 244 5.94 22.56 -5.12
N ALA A 245 5.58 22.03 -3.95
CA ALA A 245 5.25 22.84 -2.77
C ALA A 245 6.49 23.43 -2.06
N GLY A 246 7.70 23.14 -2.52
CA GLY A 246 8.93 23.58 -1.87
C GLY A 246 9.41 22.68 -0.73
N ALA A 247 8.86 21.46 -0.59
CA ALA A 247 9.21 20.54 0.50
C ALA A 247 10.66 20.01 0.44
N GLY A 248 11.39 20.21 -0.68
CA GLY A 248 12.79 19.80 -0.79
C GLY A 248 13.67 20.42 0.29
N GLN A 249 13.49 21.68 0.63
CA GLN A 249 14.23 22.34 1.70
C GLN A 249 13.84 21.78 3.08
N ALA A 250 12.56 21.57 3.34
CA ALA A 250 12.11 20.98 4.60
C ALA A 250 12.65 19.53 4.80
N MET A 251 12.76 18.77 3.71
CA MET A 251 13.37 17.43 3.73
C MET A 251 14.87 17.50 4.10
N GLN A 252 15.60 18.49 3.58
CA GLN A 252 17.00 18.72 3.95
C GLN A 252 17.15 19.11 5.41
N ASP A 253 16.34 20.06 5.87
CA ASP A 253 16.42 20.61 7.23
C ASP A 253 16.05 19.54 8.27
N SER A 254 15.15 18.60 7.93
CA SER A 254 14.77 17.51 8.82
C SER A 254 15.90 16.53 9.16
N VAL A 255 16.94 16.49 8.33
CA VAL A 255 18.12 15.61 8.50
C VAL A 255 19.28 16.31 9.17
N GLN A 256 19.33 17.66 9.17
CA GLN A 256 20.42 18.44 9.76
C GLN A 256 20.30 18.64 11.28
N GLY A 257 19.16 18.27 11.88
CA GLY A 257 18.99 18.23 13.34
C GLY A 257 19.69 17.02 13.96
N GLU A 258 20.43 17.23 15.07
CA GLU A 258 21.20 16.16 15.75
C GLU A 258 20.35 14.99 16.29
N ASP A 259 19.03 15.05 16.20
CA ASP A 259 18.08 14.00 16.61
C ASP A 259 17.47 13.27 15.39
N LEU A 260 18.20 12.28 14.86
CA LEU A 260 17.70 11.32 13.86
C LEU A 260 16.49 10.49 14.36
N HIS A 261 16.16 10.59 15.63
CA HIS A 261 14.98 9.98 16.25
C HIS A 261 13.98 11.02 16.76
N GLY A 262 14.12 12.28 16.35
CA GLY A 262 13.27 13.38 16.79
C GLY A 262 11.79 13.14 16.47
N THR A 263 10.99 13.33 17.49
CA THR A 263 9.52 13.37 17.43
C THR A 263 9.02 14.63 16.70
N ASP A 264 9.89 15.47 16.21
CA ASP A 264 9.53 16.70 15.54
C ASP A 264 8.93 16.40 14.17
N ARG A 265 7.64 16.72 14.07
CA ARG A 265 6.95 16.67 12.78
C ARG A 265 7.52 17.80 11.91
N PRO A 266 7.85 17.51 10.64
CA PRO A 266 8.30 18.56 9.73
C PRO A 266 7.25 19.66 9.63
N GLU A 267 7.70 20.90 9.43
CA GLU A 267 6.83 22.06 9.26
C GLU A 267 5.83 21.81 8.14
N ARG A 268 4.56 22.18 8.38
CA ARG A 268 3.50 22.01 7.41
C ARG A 268 3.57 23.12 6.36
N ILE A 269 3.79 22.75 5.12
CA ILE A 269 3.79 23.62 3.97
C ILE A 269 2.39 23.61 3.34
N GLU A 270 1.84 24.78 3.01
CA GLU A 270 0.58 24.87 2.27
C GLU A 270 0.86 24.99 0.76
N LEU A 271 0.20 24.14 -0.03
CA LEU A 271 0.20 24.22 -1.47
C LEU A 271 -1.18 24.69 -1.94
N PRO A 272 -1.34 26.00 -2.25
CA PRO A 272 -2.57 26.53 -2.77
C PRO A 272 -2.93 25.91 -4.13
N GLU A 273 -4.23 25.91 -4.45
CA GLU A 273 -4.72 25.45 -5.74
C GLU A 273 -4.04 26.23 -6.89
N GLY A 274 -3.61 25.52 -7.94
CA GLY A 274 -2.98 26.12 -9.11
C GLY A 274 -1.58 26.71 -8.90
N THR A 275 -0.96 26.53 -7.74
CA THR A 275 0.36 27.10 -7.42
C THR A 275 1.47 26.06 -7.53
N VAL A 276 2.62 26.43 -8.10
CA VAL A 276 3.88 25.69 -8.07
C VAL A 276 4.96 26.61 -7.54
N LEU A 277 5.59 26.25 -6.44
CA LEU A 277 6.63 27.05 -5.78
C LEU A 277 8.03 26.73 -6.31
N THR A 278 8.28 25.45 -6.61
CA THR A 278 9.57 24.99 -7.11
C THR A 278 9.37 23.92 -8.20
N GLN A 279 10.25 23.91 -9.18
CA GLN A 279 10.27 22.89 -10.22
C GLN A 279 11.02 21.65 -9.76
N PRO A 280 10.39 20.45 -9.74
CA PRO A 280 11.08 19.22 -9.42
C PRO A 280 12.04 18.80 -10.54
N GLY A 281 13.05 18.01 -10.20
CA GLY A 281 13.93 17.36 -11.17
C GLY A 281 13.43 15.97 -11.61
N GLY A 282 12.20 15.60 -11.20
CA GLY A 282 11.64 14.29 -11.41
C GLY A 282 11.70 13.42 -10.17
N ALA A 283 11.29 12.15 -10.33
CA ALA A 283 11.37 11.15 -9.26
C ALA A 283 11.77 9.78 -9.82
N LEU A 284 12.46 8.97 -9.01
CA LEU A 284 13.01 7.68 -9.40
C LEU A 284 12.49 6.55 -8.53
N LEU A 285 12.20 5.41 -9.17
CA LEU A 285 12.18 4.10 -8.50
C LEU A 285 13.50 3.38 -8.76
N VAL A 286 14.18 2.97 -7.71
CA VAL A 286 15.40 2.16 -7.80
C VAL A 286 15.12 0.76 -7.29
N GLN A 287 14.97 -0.17 -8.22
CA GLN A 287 14.65 -1.55 -7.94
C GLN A 287 15.91 -2.32 -7.54
N LEU A 288 16.00 -2.65 -6.27
CA LEU A 288 17.09 -3.44 -5.69
C LEU A 288 16.74 -4.92 -5.60
N GLY A 289 15.46 -5.24 -5.36
CA GLY A 289 15.00 -6.58 -4.99
C GLY A 289 14.67 -7.52 -6.15
N ASP A 290 14.72 -7.06 -7.40
CA ASP A 290 14.49 -7.90 -8.59
C ASP A 290 15.67 -8.86 -8.87
N ALA A 291 15.47 -9.81 -9.79
CA ALA A 291 16.47 -10.83 -10.12
C ALA A 291 17.61 -10.35 -11.04
N THR A 292 17.62 -9.07 -11.44
CA THR A 292 18.65 -8.53 -12.32
C THR A 292 19.98 -8.33 -11.60
N ALA A 293 21.09 -8.31 -12.31
CA ALA A 293 22.42 -8.08 -11.72
C ALA A 293 22.73 -6.60 -11.45
N LYS A 294 21.97 -5.69 -12.05
CA LYS A 294 22.14 -4.24 -11.93
C LYS A 294 20.91 -3.60 -11.31
N PRO A 295 21.03 -2.43 -10.66
CA PRO A 295 19.86 -1.69 -10.20
C PRO A 295 18.94 -1.35 -11.37
N GLY A 296 17.65 -1.62 -11.21
CA GLY A 296 16.64 -1.20 -12.18
C GLY A 296 16.22 0.23 -11.86
N VAL A 297 16.71 1.20 -12.64
CA VAL A 297 16.32 2.62 -12.46
C VAL A 297 15.17 2.95 -13.41
N GLN A 298 14.05 3.40 -12.84
CA GLN A 298 12.88 3.86 -13.59
C GLN A 298 12.61 5.30 -13.19
N GLN A 299 12.57 6.20 -14.16
CA GLN A 299 12.41 7.63 -13.92
C GLN A 299 11.05 8.10 -14.40
N GLN A 300 10.35 8.83 -13.52
CA GLN A 300 9.24 9.69 -13.89
C GLN A 300 9.81 11.08 -14.16
N ASP A 301 9.51 11.60 -15.35
CA ASP A 301 9.94 12.93 -15.74
C ASP A 301 9.38 14.01 -14.80
N PRO A 302 9.98 15.20 -14.72
CA PRO A 302 9.46 16.32 -13.96
C PRO A 302 8.00 16.61 -14.34
N LEU A 303 7.16 16.76 -13.30
CA LEU A 303 5.79 17.20 -13.51
C LEU A 303 5.76 18.67 -13.96
N ASP A 304 5.09 18.95 -15.08
CA ASP A 304 4.85 20.30 -15.55
C ASP A 304 3.79 21.01 -14.68
N GLU A 305 3.79 22.34 -14.70
CA GLU A 305 2.85 23.17 -13.93
C GLU A 305 1.39 22.88 -14.29
N ASP A 306 1.12 22.53 -15.54
CA ASP A 306 -0.23 22.26 -16.07
C ASP A 306 -0.74 20.85 -15.72
N GLN A 307 0.10 19.99 -15.14
CA GLN A 307 -0.28 18.60 -14.82
C GLN A 307 -1.03 18.51 -13.49
N GLN A 308 -2.33 18.83 -13.53
CA GLN A 308 -3.20 18.79 -12.34
C GLN A 308 -3.51 17.39 -11.86
N TRP A 309 -3.39 16.37 -12.72
CA TRP A 309 -3.75 14.98 -12.41
C TRP A 309 -3.08 14.43 -11.14
N ALA A 310 -1.83 14.82 -10.87
CA ALA A 310 -1.09 14.36 -9.70
C ALA A 310 -1.69 14.92 -8.39
N ARG A 311 -2.17 16.16 -8.40
CA ARG A 311 -2.88 16.77 -7.26
C ARG A 311 -4.25 16.15 -7.08
N GLU A 312 -5.00 16.00 -8.18
CA GLU A 312 -6.31 15.34 -8.19
C GLU A 312 -6.21 13.90 -7.63
N LEU A 313 -5.15 13.17 -7.98
CA LEU A 313 -4.91 11.84 -7.46
C LEU A 313 -4.78 11.84 -5.92
N ILE A 314 -4.09 12.82 -5.35
CA ILE A 314 -3.90 12.96 -3.90
C ILE A 314 -5.22 13.31 -3.21
N THR A 315 -5.97 14.29 -3.75
CA THR A 315 -7.23 14.74 -3.16
C THR A 315 -8.34 13.73 -3.33
N GLN A 316 -8.37 12.99 -4.43
CA GLN A 316 -9.26 11.84 -4.61
C GLN A 316 -8.93 10.70 -3.62
N ALA A 317 -7.64 10.43 -3.36
CA ALA A 317 -7.26 9.49 -2.32
C ALA A 317 -7.79 9.92 -0.95
N ALA A 318 -7.66 11.21 -0.60
CA ALA A 318 -8.22 11.76 0.62
C ALA A 318 -9.76 11.59 0.70
N LEU A 319 -10.46 11.83 -0.40
CA LEU A 319 -11.90 11.66 -0.49
C LEU A 319 -12.32 10.19 -0.28
N LEU A 320 -11.61 9.25 -0.92
CA LEU A 320 -11.86 7.81 -0.75
C LEU A 320 -11.58 7.34 0.68
N MET A 321 -10.53 7.87 1.32
CA MET A 321 -10.18 7.56 2.72
C MET A 321 -11.19 8.15 3.71
N ALA A 322 -11.77 9.31 3.41
CA ALA A 322 -12.77 9.97 4.25
C ALA A 322 -14.18 9.36 4.12
N GLY A 323 -14.38 8.48 3.16
CA GLY A 323 -15.66 7.83 2.94
C GLY A 323 -16.12 6.98 4.13
N THR A 324 -17.43 6.75 4.24
CA THR A 324 -18.03 5.84 5.22
C THR A 324 -18.18 4.41 4.68
N ARG A 325 -17.87 4.21 3.41
CA ARG A 325 -17.95 2.91 2.71
C ARG A 325 -16.69 2.68 1.90
N PHE A 326 -16.12 1.49 2.05
CA PHE A 326 -14.88 1.11 1.38
C PHE A 326 -15.17 -0.02 0.38
N GLU A 327 -15.19 0.34 -0.90
CA GLU A 327 -15.48 -0.61 -1.98
C GLU A 327 -14.35 -1.61 -2.19
N ALA A 328 -14.72 -2.87 -2.38
CA ALA A 328 -13.82 -3.87 -2.91
C ALA A 328 -13.69 -3.70 -4.43
N ARG A 329 -12.47 -3.67 -4.93
CA ARG A 329 -12.18 -3.64 -6.37
C ARG A 329 -11.18 -4.73 -6.70
N HIS A 330 -11.43 -5.46 -7.79
CA HIS A 330 -10.47 -6.41 -8.34
C HIS A 330 -9.93 -5.91 -9.66
N THR A 331 -8.66 -6.18 -9.92
CA THR A 331 -8.11 -5.99 -11.26
C THR A 331 -8.53 -7.15 -12.16
N ALA A 332 -8.53 -6.96 -13.48
CA ALA A 332 -8.84 -8.02 -14.45
C ALA A 332 -7.95 -9.27 -14.27
N GLU A 333 -6.72 -9.12 -13.78
CA GLU A 333 -5.81 -10.22 -13.47
C GLU A 333 -6.27 -11.04 -12.26
N GLN A 334 -6.85 -10.37 -11.25
CA GLN A 334 -7.41 -11.03 -10.06
C GLN A 334 -8.72 -11.74 -10.36
N GLU A 335 -9.54 -11.20 -11.26
CA GLU A 335 -10.81 -11.82 -11.71
C GLU A 335 -10.59 -13.08 -12.52
N ASN A 336 -9.56 -13.11 -13.37
CA ASN A 336 -9.27 -14.24 -14.25
C ASN A 336 -8.48 -15.37 -13.60
N GLY A 337 -8.14 -15.29 -12.30
CA GLY A 337 -7.42 -16.34 -11.58
C GLY A 337 -6.04 -16.66 -12.14
N SER A 338 -5.50 -15.80 -13.02
CA SER A 338 -4.18 -16.01 -13.62
C SER A 338 -3.07 -15.70 -12.61
N HIS A 339 -2.32 -16.71 -12.35
CA HIS A 339 -1.10 -16.84 -11.56
C HIS A 339 -0.53 -15.56 -10.92
N GLY A 340 -0.82 -15.34 -9.63
CA GLY A 340 0.07 -14.62 -8.74
C GLY A 340 -0.44 -13.39 -8.02
N ARG A 341 -1.59 -12.82 -8.35
CA ARG A 341 -2.18 -11.70 -7.60
C ARG A 341 -3.54 -12.08 -7.03
N SER A 342 -3.52 -12.74 -5.87
CA SER A 342 -4.72 -12.93 -5.07
C SER A 342 -5.12 -11.60 -4.42
N CYS A 343 -6.43 -11.42 -4.15
CA CYS A 343 -6.93 -10.34 -3.31
C CYS A 343 -6.15 -10.30 -1.99
N ALA A 344 -5.79 -9.11 -1.52
CA ALA A 344 -5.04 -8.96 -0.27
C ALA A 344 -5.87 -9.34 0.96
N VAL A 345 -7.20 -9.26 0.86
CA VAL A 345 -8.15 -9.50 1.96
C VAL A 345 -9.28 -10.45 1.56
N PRO A 346 -8.96 -11.65 1.05
CA PRO A 346 -9.97 -12.54 0.45
C PRO A 346 -11.06 -13.00 1.44
N TRP A 347 -10.75 -12.99 2.74
CA TRP A 347 -11.69 -13.42 3.80
C TRP A 347 -12.78 -12.41 4.13
N VAL A 348 -12.59 -11.12 3.81
CA VAL A 348 -13.59 -10.06 3.98
C VAL A 348 -14.06 -9.48 2.66
N CYS A 349 -13.38 -9.76 1.56
CA CYS A 349 -13.71 -9.22 0.25
C CYS A 349 -15.00 -9.86 -0.31
N PRO A 350 -16.05 -9.07 -0.59
CA PRO A 350 -17.30 -9.60 -1.12
C PRO A 350 -17.18 -10.17 -2.55
N LEU A 351 -16.11 -9.83 -3.27
CA LEU A 351 -15.83 -10.33 -4.60
C LEU A 351 -15.13 -11.70 -4.59
N CYS A 352 -14.53 -12.10 -3.46
CA CYS A 352 -13.83 -13.37 -3.30
C CYS A 352 -14.76 -14.49 -2.81
N ALA A 353 -14.48 -15.73 -3.23
CA ALA A 353 -15.27 -16.90 -2.80
C ALA A 353 -15.28 -17.08 -1.27
N GLN A 354 -14.20 -16.73 -0.58
CA GLN A 354 -14.09 -16.78 0.88
C GLN A 354 -14.95 -15.72 1.57
N GLY A 355 -15.00 -14.50 1.02
CA GLY A 355 -15.81 -13.39 1.55
C GLY A 355 -17.28 -13.47 1.14
N ARG A 356 -17.62 -14.12 0.01
CA ARG A 356 -19.01 -14.30 -0.46
C ARG A 356 -19.90 -15.12 0.45
N GLN A 357 -19.34 -15.76 1.47
CA GLN A 357 -20.17 -16.42 2.50
C GLN A 357 -20.98 -15.41 3.32
N VAL A 358 -20.72 -14.12 3.15
CA VAL A 358 -21.19 -13.02 3.97
C VAL A 358 -22.06 -12.02 3.20
N THR A 359 -21.83 -11.88 1.90
CA THR A 359 -22.57 -10.95 1.04
C THR A 359 -22.99 -11.63 -0.24
N GLU A 360 -24.17 -11.34 -0.72
CA GLU A 360 -24.62 -11.73 -2.06
C GLU A 360 -24.17 -10.71 -3.11
N LYS A 361 -24.02 -11.21 -4.33
CA LYS A 361 -23.87 -10.36 -5.50
C LYS A 361 -25.19 -9.67 -5.81
#